data_98a355725e32f6a164aafcb6c53a35f7
#
_entry.id   98a355725e32f6a164aafcb6c53a35f7
#
_cell.length_a   1.000
_cell.length_b   1.000
_cell.length_c   1.000
_cell.angle_alpha   90.00
_cell.angle_beta   90.00
_cell.angle_gamma   90.00
#
_symmetry.space_group_name_H-M   'P 1'
#
loop_
_entity.id
_entity.type
_entity.pdbx_description
1 polymer ?
#
loop_
_entity_poly.entity_id
_entity_poly.type
_entity_poly.pdbx_seq_one_letter_code
_entity_poly.pdbx_strand_id
1 'polypeptide(L)'
;VSGKARADTVKALVITDADGRLLFCGQTRPGAIHDLTQVRQAGLVELLALIPGITLLADAGYQGLSTPTAGAVITPRPARRKNQIPVFPALAAAHEADRRAHSAQRIRVEHGISHLKNWRALARHLGRRDHLETMLPAVAGLVSSQE
;
A
#
# COMPACT_ATOMS: atom_id res chain seq x y z
N VAL A 1 -14.41 -2.35 -13.03
CA VAL A 1 -14.41 -0.87 -13.15
C VAL A 1 -14.21 -0.29 -11.76
N SER A 2 -13.21 0.56 -11.56
CA SER A 2 -12.99 1.25 -10.29
C SER A 2 -14.03 2.37 -10.10
N GLY A 3 -14.62 2.48 -8.90
CA GLY A 3 -15.59 3.54 -8.60
C GLY A 3 -15.04 4.97 -8.69
N LYS A 4 -13.69 5.14 -8.65
CA LYS A 4 -13.01 6.43 -8.78
C LYS A 4 -12.57 6.76 -10.21
N ALA A 5 -12.37 5.77 -11.05
CA ALA A 5 -12.02 5.95 -12.45
C ALA A 5 -13.01 5.14 -13.28
N ARG A 6 -13.65 5.77 -14.25
CA ARG A 6 -14.54 5.10 -15.21
C ARG A 6 -13.74 4.27 -16.25
N ALA A 7 -12.67 3.63 -15.79
CA ALA A 7 -11.77 2.84 -16.61
C ALA A 7 -11.49 1.50 -15.93
N ASP A 8 -11.19 0.50 -16.72
CA ASP A 8 -10.69 -0.77 -16.24
C ASP A 8 -9.28 -0.58 -15.69
N THR A 9 -9.15 -0.66 -14.38
CA THR A 9 -7.88 -0.51 -13.68
C THR A 9 -7.44 -1.84 -13.10
N VAL A 10 -6.14 -2.05 -13.05
CA VAL A 10 -5.51 -3.11 -12.27
C VAL A 10 -4.78 -2.49 -11.09
N LYS A 11 -4.61 -3.26 -10.03
CA LYS A 11 -3.79 -2.89 -8.89
C LYS A 11 -2.90 -4.05 -8.49
N ALA A 12 -1.75 -3.73 -7.91
CA ALA A 12 -0.85 -4.68 -7.28
C ALA A 12 -0.52 -4.20 -5.88
N LEU A 13 -0.25 -5.15 -4.99
CA LEU A 13 0.26 -4.86 -3.67
C LEU A 13 1.77 -4.73 -3.76
N VAL A 14 2.30 -3.66 -3.19
CA VAL A 14 3.74 -3.37 -3.21
C VAL A 14 4.19 -3.08 -1.78
N ILE A 15 5.31 -3.69 -1.37
CA ILE A 15 6.00 -3.38 -0.11
C ILE A 15 7.39 -2.88 -0.45
N THR A 16 7.79 -1.78 0.18
CA THR A 16 9.13 -1.21 0.06
C THR A 16 9.78 -1.12 1.44
N ASP A 17 11.11 -1.01 1.47
CA ASP A 17 11.82 -0.62 2.68
C ASP A 17 11.71 0.90 2.96
N ALA A 18 12.43 1.36 3.99
CA ALA A 18 12.44 2.76 4.39
C ALA A 18 13.11 3.68 3.36
N ASP A 19 13.91 3.16 2.45
CA ASP A 19 14.60 3.92 1.40
C ASP A 19 13.82 3.91 0.08
N GLY A 20 12.70 3.17 0.02
CA GLY A 20 11.85 3.08 -1.15
C GLY A 20 12.18 1.91 -2.08
N ARG A 21 13.11 1.04 -1.70
CA ARG A 21 13.42 -0.18 -2.46
C ARG A 21 12.27 -1.16 -2.39
N LEU A 22 12.02 -1.81 -3.50
CA LEU A 22 10.95 -2.77 -3.63
C LEU A 22 11.33 -4.11 -2.98
N LEU A 23 10.63 -4.48 -1.91
CA LEU A 23 10.82 -5.76 -1.21
C LEU A 23 9.82 -6.83 -1.66
N PHE A 24 8.62 -6.42 -2.05
CA PHE A 24 7.57 -7.32 -2.48
C PHE A 24 6.70 -6.68 -3.55
N CYS A 25 6.36 -7.45 -4.56
CA CYS A 25 5.39 -7.09 -5.58
C CYS A 25 4.43 -8.26 -5.77
N GLY A 26 3.19 -8.09 -5.35
CA GLY A 26 2.13 -9.08 -5.49
C GLY A 26 1.56 -9.15 -6.90
N GLN A 27 0.77 -10.18 -7.15
CA GLN A 27 0.06 -10.35 -8.42
C GLN A 27 -0.88 -9.16 -8.70
N THR A 28 -1.06 -8.87 -9.98
CA THR A 28 -2.05 -7.88 -10.41
C THR A 28 -3.46 -8.41 -10.19
N ARG A 29 -4.33 -7.53 -9.72
CA ARG A 29 -5.76 -7.84 -9.47
C ARG A 29 -6.63 -6.74 -10.06
N PRO A 30 -7.89 -7.03 -10.38
CA PRO A 30 -8.85 -5.99 -10.79
C PRO A 30 -8.93 -4.87 -9.76
N GLY A 31 -8.93 -3.62 -10.21
CA GLY A 31 -8.95 -2.45 -9.34
C GLY A 31 -10.17 -2.35 -8.42
N ALA A 32 -11.26 -3.08 -8.74
CA ALA A 32 -12.48 -3.14 -7.92
C ALA A 32 -12.34 -4.00 -6.65
N ILE A 33 -11.33 -4.88 -6.57
CA ILE A 33 -11.13 -5.72 -5.38
C ILE A 33 -10.71 -4.82 -4.21
N HIS A 34 -11.28 -5.06 -3.03
CA HIS A 34 -10.93 -4.31 -1.82
C HIS A 34 -9.49 -4.65 -1.36
N ASP A 35 -8.76 -3.65 -0.88
CA ASP A 35 -7.34 -3.79 -0.51
C ASP A 35 -7.10 -4.85 0.57
N LEU A 36 -7.95 -4.92 1.60
CA LEU A 36 -7.90 -5.96 2.63
C LEU A 36 -8.08 -7.38 2.05
N THR A 37 -8.95 -7.52 1.05
CA THR A 37 -9.17 -8.80 0.37
C THR A 37 -7.91 -9.23 -0.39
N GLN A 38 -7.26 -8.27 -1.05
CA GLN A 38 -6.02 -8.55 -1.79
C GLN A 38 -4.89 -9.02 -0.86
N VAL A 39 -4.70 -8.37 0.29
CA VAL A 39 -3.69 -8.76 1.30
C VAL A 39 -3.94 -10.18 1.81
N ARG A 40 -5.19 -10.52 2.14
CA ARG A 40 -5.56 -11.86 2.60
C ARG A 40 -5.32 -12.92 1.53
N GLN A 41 -5.73 -12.65 0.29
CA GLN A 41 -5.51 -13.56 -0.83
C GLN A 41 -4.02 -13.75 -1.18
N ALA A 42 -3.17 -12.78 -0.85
CA ALA A 42 -1.73 -12.88 -1.02
C ALA A 42 -1.02 -13.68 0.10
N GLY A 43 -1.73 -14.13 1.13
CA GLY A 43 -1.15 -14.85 2.28
C GLY A 43 -0.27 -13.98 3.17
N LEU A 44 -0.34 -12.66 3.01
CA LEU A 44 0.53 -11.75 3.74
C LEU A 44 0.13 -11.56 5.20
N VAL A 45 -1.13 -11.78 5.54
CA VAL A 45 -1.61 -11.66 6.93
C VAL A 45 -0.90 -12.70 7.80
N GLU A 46 -0.90 -13.95 7.35
CA GLU A 46 -0.30 -15.08 8.02
C GLU A 46 1.22 -14.94 8.08
N LEU A 47 1.83 -14.55 6.97
CA LEU A 47 3.26 -14.32 6.88
C LEU A 47 3.72 -13.24 7.88
N LEU A 48 3.06 -12.10 7.91
CA LEU A 48 3.41 -10.99 8.79
C LEU A 48 3.20 -11.31 10.28
N ALA A 49 2.20 -12.13 10.60
CA ALA A 49 1.97 -12.59 11.96
C ALA A 49 3.08 -13.51 12.48
N LEU A 50 3.79 -14.21 11.57
CA LEU A 50 4.86 -15.16 11.92
C LEU A 50 6.24 -14.51 12.02
N ILE A 51 6.45 -13.31 11.48
CA ILE A 51 7.76 -12.65 11.47
C ILE A 51 7.84 -11.64 12.62
N PRO A 52 8.57 -11.92 13.70
CA PRO A 52 8.69 -11.00 14.82
C PRO A 52 9.54 -9.77 14.45
N GLY A 53 9.22 -8.62 15.04
CA GLY A 53 10.01 -7.40 14.90
C GLY A 53 9.81 -6.62 13.59
N ILE A 54 8.98 -7.10 12.69
CA ILE A 54 8.60 -6.35 11.48
C ILE A 54 7.56 -5.28 11.83
N THR A 55 7.72 -4.11 11.23
CA THR A 55 6.73 -3.02 11.26
C THR A 55 6.48 -2.56 9.83
N LEU A 56 5.22 -2.60 9.41
CA LEU A 56 4.76 -2.14 8.10
C LEU A 56 3.84 -0.93 8.25
N LEU A 57 4.18 0.15 7.58
CA LEU A 57 3.31 1.32 7.48
C LEU A 57 2.40 1.16 6.26
N ALA A 58 1.11 1.12 6.50
CA ALA A 58 0.10 0.98 5.46
C ALA A 58 -0.84 2.20 5.43
N ASP A 59 -1.54 2.41 4.34
CA ASP A 59 -2.50 3.51 4.24
C ASP A 59 -3.84 3.19 4.92
N ALA A 60 -4.77 4.15 4.90
CA ALA A 60 -6.08 4.00 5.53
C ALA A 60 -6.94 2.87 4.90
N GLY A 61 -6.66 2.46 3.67
CA GLY A 61 -7.35 1.34 3.01
C GLY A 61 -7.09 -0.01 3.67
N TYR A 62 -6.03 -0.11 4.48
CA TYR A 62 -5.61 -1.33 5.18
C TYR A 62 -5.99 -1.34 6.67
N GLN A 63 -6.87 -0.44 7.11
CA GLN A 63 -7.38 -0.44 8.48
C GLN A 63 -8.01 -1.79 8.84
N GLY A 64 -7.70 -2.29 10.05
CA GLY A 64 -8.14 -3.60 10.51
C GLY A 64 -7.11 -4.72 10.35
N LEU A 65 -5.94 -4.46 9.74
CA LEU A 65 -4.86 -5.46 9.65
C LEU A 65 -4.01 -5.56 10.91
N SER A 66 -3.99 -4.57 11.78
CA SER A 66 -3.14 -4.59 12.99
C SER A 66 -3.36 -5.84 13.84
N THR A 67 -4.59 -6.14 14.20
CA THR A 67 -4.92 -7.31 15.03
C THR A 67 -4.53 -8.64 14.39
N PRO A 68 -4.93 -8.96 13.14
CA PRO A 68 -4.60 -10.25 12.54
C PRO A 68 -3.11 -10.41 12.20
N THR A 69 -2.34 -9.33 12.15
CA THR A 69 -0.89 -9.35 11.93
C THR A 69 -0.08 -9.19 13.22
N ALA A 70 -0.67 -9.46 14.38
CA ALA A 70 -0.03 -9.31 15.69
C ALA A 70 0.62 -7.92 15.93
N GLY A 71 0.03 -6.87 15.36
CA GLY A 71 0.54 -5.50 15.47
C GLY A 71 1.59 -5.11 14.43
N ALA A 72 1.99 -6.01 13.54
CA ALA A 72 2.99 -5.72 12.50
C ALA A 72 2.55 -4.60 11.54
N VAL A 73 1.26 -4.50 11.22
CA VAL A 73 0.74 -3.46 10.33
C VAL A 73 0.21 -2.27 11.12
N ILE A 74 0.79 -1.11 10.87
CA ILE A 74 0.39 0.18 11.41
C ILE A 74 -0.30 0.99 10.32
N THR A 75 -1.52 1.43 10.58
CA THR A 75 -2.30 2.30 9.70
C THR A 75 -2.56 3.65 10.36
N PRO A 76 -2.76 4.72 9.59
CA PRO A 76 -3.11 6.01 10.17
C PRO A 76 -4.45 5.91 10.90
N ARG A 77 -4.60 6.68 11.94
CA ARG A 77 -5.89 6.78 12.65
C ARG A 77 -7.00 7.21 11.69
N PRO A 78 -8.19 6.63 11.80
CA PRO A 78 -9.33 7.04 10.97
C PRO A 78 -9.56 8.55 11.06
N ALA A 79 -9.84 9.17 9.92
CA ALA A 79 -10.28 10.55 9.93
C ALA A 79 -11.61 10.66 10.69
N ARG A 80 -11.73 11.68 11.51
CA ARG A 80 -12.93 11.92 12.28
C ARG A 80 -14.12 12.22 11.37
N ARG A 81 -15.26 11.60 11.61
CA ARG A 81 -16.50 11.94 10.91
C ARG A 81 -17.07 13.26 11.44
N LYS A 82 -17.71 14.07 10.57
CA LYS A 82 -18.26 15.38 10.91
C LYS A 82 -19.21 15.36 12.12
N ASN A 83 -19.90 14.26 12.37
CA ASN A 83 -20.91 14.12 13.42
C ASN A 83 -20.39 13.47 14.72
N GLN A 84 -19.09 13.35 14.90
CA GLN A 84 -18.52 12.81 16.14
C GLN A 84 -18.37 13.92 17.20
N ILE A 85 -18.56 13.53 18.48
CA ILE A 85 -18.45 14.42 19.65
C ILE A 85 -17.09 15.17 19.60
N PRO A 86 -17.07 16.48 19.96
CA PRO A 86 -15.83 17.23 20.02
C PRO A 86 -14.80 16.58 20.93
N VAL A 87 -13.59 16.36 20.43
CA VAL A 87 -12.44 15.88 21.19
C VAL A 87 -11.76 17.12 21.79
N PHE A 88 -11.15 17.00 22.96
CA PHE A 88 -10.32 18.06 23.50
C PHE A 88 -9.31 18.55 22.47
N PRO A 89 -9.09 19.86 22.31
CA PRO A 89 -8.23 20.43 21.29
C PRO A 89 -6.81 19.84 21.30
N ALA A 90 -6.25 19.59 22.48
CA ALA A 90 -4.92 18.97 22.62
C ALA A 90 -4.88 17.55 22.05
N LEU A 91 -5.91 16.74 22.24
CA LEU A 91 -6.00 15.39 21.70
C LEU A 91 -6.21 15.41 20.17
N ALA A 92 -6.98 16.37 19.67
CA ALA A 92 -7.13 16.56 18.23
C ALA A 92 -5.80 16.94 17.56
N ALA A 93 -5.01 17.83 18.17
CA ALA A 93 -3.69 18.22 17.70
C ALA A 93 -2.70 17.03 17.72
N ALA A 94 -2.72 16.21 18.78
CA ALA A 94 -1.90 15.00 18.85
C ALA A 94 -2.25 14.00 17.73
N HIS A 95 -3.54 13.75 17.50
CA HIS A 95 -3.97 12.87 16.41
C HIS A 95 -3.58 13.39 15.02
N GLU A 96 -3.58 14.70 14.82
CA GLU A 96 -3.15 15.31 13.57
C GLU A 96 -1.64 15.20 13.39
N ALA A 97 -0.86 15.39 14.46
CA ALA A 97 0.58 15.18 14.46
C ALA A 97 0.95 13.73 14.12
N ASP A 98 0.28 12.74 14.71
CA ASP A 98 0.47 11.32 14.40
C ASP A 98 0.19 11.02 12.91
N ARG A 99 -0.89 11.58 12.37
CA ARG A 99 -1.23 11.40 10.95
C ARG A 99 -0.20 12.00 10.02
N ARG A 100 0.33 13.20 10.35
CA ARG A 100 1.39 13.85 9.57
C ARG A 100 2.68 13.06 9.62
N ALA A 101 3.08 12.58 10.80
CA ALA A 101 4.26 11.74 10.96
C ALA A 101 4.16 10.46 10.14
N HIS A 102 3.02 9.76 10.20
CA HIS A 102 2.75 8.58 9.39
C HIS A 102 2.79 8.90 7.88
N SER A 103 2.20 10.01 7.46
CA SER A 103 2.21 10.43 6.06
C SER A 103 3.62 10.76 5.58
N ALA A 104 4.42 11.46 6.39
CA ALA A 104 5.80 11.82 6.04
C ALA A 104 6.69 10.57 5.83
N GLN A 105 6.52 9.54 6.64
CA GLN A 105 7.23 8.27 6.47
C GLN A 105 6.86 7.55 5.17
N ARG A 106 5.64 7.72 4.67
CA ARG A 106 5.17 7.11 3.43
C ARG A 106 5.67 7.79 2.15
N ILE A 107 6.17 9.01 2.22
CA ILE A 107 6.67 9.73 1.04
C ILE A 107 7.75 8.93 0.30
N ARG A 108 8.65 8.26 1.02
CA ARG A 108 9.71 7.43 0.42
C ARG A 108 9.13 6.23 -0.35
N VAL A 109 8.10 5.62 0.20
CA VAL A 109 7.34 4.54 -0.47
C VAL A 109 6.72 5.03 -1.79
N GLU A 110 6.15 6.22 -1.77
CA GLU A 110 5.56 6.84 -2.95
C GLU A 110 6.62 7.13 -4.03
N HIS A 111 7.84 7.48 -3.64
CA HIS A 111 8.97 7.61 -4.56
C HIS A 111 9.32 6.26 -5.21
N GLY A 112 9.49 5.18 -4.43
CA GLY A 112 9.75 3.85 -4.97
C GLY A 112 8.66 3.39 -5.95
N ILE A 113 7.39 3.60 -5.58
CA ILE A 113 6.25 3.30 -6.46
C ILE A 113 6.27 4.19 -7.72
N SER A 114 6.69 5.44 -7.63
CA SER A 114 6.79 6.34 -8.80
C SER A 114 7.83 5.87 -9.79
N HIS A 115 8.98 5.39 -9.32
CA HIS A 115 9.99 4.77 -10.19
C HIS A 115 9.41 3.59 -10.97
N LEU A 116 8.68 2.69 -10.29
CA LEU A 116 8.01 1.58 -10.94
C LEU A 116 7.00 2.05 -12.01
N LYS A 117 6.19 3.06 -11.69
CA LYS A 117 5.18 3.62 -12.60
C LYS A 117 5.77 4.35 -13.81
N ASN A 118 6.98 4.89 -13.70
CA ASN A 118 7.65 5.62 -14.77
C ASN A 118 8.18 4.71 -15.88
N TRP A 119 8.28 3.40 -15.65
CA TRP A 119 8.64 2.47 -16.71
C TRP A 119 7.57 2.46 -17.81
N ARG A 120 7.98 2.78 -19.05
CA ARG A 120 7.05 2.91 -20.19
C ARG A 120 6.22 1.65 -20.41
N ALA A 121 6.79 0.48 -20.16
CA ALA A 121 6.11 -0.81 -20.25
C ALA A 121 4.88 -0.91 -19.35
N LEU A 122 4.92 -0.28 -18.16
CA LEU A 122 3.80 -0.25 -17.21
C LEU A 122 2.92 1.00 -17.40
N ALA A 123 3.53 2.17 -17.62
CA ALA A 123 2.82 3.44 -17.75
C ALA A 123 1.92 3.51 -19.01
N ARG A 124 2.32 2.83 -20.09
CA ARG A 124 1.60 2.78 -21.36
C ARG A 124 1.42 1.34 -21.84
N HIS A 125 0.93 0.49 -20.96
CA HIS A 125 0.66 -0.90 -21.31
C HIS A 125 -0.50 -0.96 -22.32
N LEU A 126 -0.18 -1.29 -23.57
CA LEU A 126 -1.14 -1.45 -24.66
C LEU A 126 -1.48 -2.93 -24.94
N GLY A 127 -0.87 -3.85 -24.17
CA GLY A 127 -1.03 -5.27 -24.34
C GLY A 127 -2.21 -5.86 -23.55
N ARG A 128 -2.31 -7.18 -23.61
CA ARG A 128 -3.29 -7.93 -22.82
C ARG A 128 -3.00 -7.82 -21.33
N ARG A 129 -4.04 -7.83 -20.52
CA ARG A 129 -3.95 -7.65 -19.04
C ARG A 129 -3.12 -8.76 -18.36
N ASP A 130 -3.17 -9.99 -18.87
CA ASP A 130 -2.40 -11.13 -18.41
C ASP A 130 -0.87 -10.89 -18.51
N HIS A 131 -0.42 -10.14 -19.49
CA HIS A 131 1.00 -9.77 -19.61
C HIS A 131 1.48 -8.85 -18.46
N LEU A 132 0.60 -8.09 -17.83
CA LEU A 132 0.98 -7.28 -16.67
C LEU A 132 1.40 -8.13 -15.47
N GLU A 133 0.88 -9.34 -15.33
CA GLU A 133 1.25 -10.25 -14.23
C GLU A 133 2.71 -10.70 -14.31
N THR A 134 3.27 -10.78 -15.50
CA THR A 134 4.69 -11.15 -15.71
C THR A 134 5.57 -9.91 -15.80
N MET A 135 5.09 -8.83 -16.41
CA MET A 135 5.86 -7.60 -16.60
C MET A 135 6.09 -6.85 -15.29
N LEU A 136 5.10 -6.77 -14.42
CA LEU A 136 5.22 -6.01 -13.19
C LEU A 136 6.31 -6.56 -12.25
N PRO A 137 6.37 -7.87 -11.95
CA PRO A 137 7.47 -8.42 -11.16
C PRO A 137 8.84 -8.31 -11.84
N ALA A 138 8.89 -8.44 -13.18
CA ALA A 138 10.14 -8.29 -13.91
C ALA A 138 10.71 -6.87 -13.82
N VAL A 139 9.86 -5.86 -14.03
CA VAL A 139 10.24 -4.45 -13.85
C VAL A 139 10.61 -4.16 -12.39
N ALA A 140 9.85 -4.72 -11.44
CA ALA A 140 10.13 -4.61 -10.02
C ALA A 140 11.52 -5.14 -9.66
N GLY A 141 11.90 -6.30 -10.19
CA GLY A 141 13.23 -6.89 -10.01
C GLY A 141 14.34 -6.01 -10.58
N LEU A 142 14.13 -5.44 -11.77
CA LEU A 142 15.10 -4.53 -12.39
C LEU A 142 15.28 -3.23 -11.60
N VAL A 143 14.20 -2.64 -11.10
CA VAL A 143 14.26 -1.42 -10.26
C VAL A 143 14.98 -1.70 -8.95
N SER A 144 14.76 -2.87 -8.33
CA SER A 144 15.42 -3.26 -7.08
C SER A 144 16.91 -3.57 -7.25
N SER A 145 17.36 -3.95 -8.45
CA SER A 145 18.75 -4.34 -8.70
C SER A 145 19.66 -3.19 -9.14
N GLN A 146 19.12 -1.99 -9.37
CA GLN A 146 19.87 -0.83 -9.85
C GLN A 146 20.50 0.02 -8.73
N GLU A 147 20.38 -0.40 -7.50
CA GLU A 147 20.97 0.22 -6.30
C GLU A 147 21.94 -0.78 -5.64
#